data_2cea78dd15b5e70ff610bf0d5880ee76
#
_entry.id   2cea78dd15b5e70ff610bf0d5880ee76
#
_cell.length_a   1.000
_cell.length_b   1.000
_cell.length_c   1.000
_cell.angle_alpha   90.00
_cell.angle_beta   90.00
_cell.angle_gamma   90.00
#
_symmetry.space_group_name_H-M   'P 1'
#
loop_
_entity.id
_entity.type
_entity.pdbx_description
1 polymer ?
#
loop_
_entity_poly.entity_id
_entity_poly.type
_entity_poly.pdbx_seq_one_letter_code
_entity_poly.pdbx_strand_id
1 'polypeptide(L)'
;MPDVIINGPEGRLEGRYLHNREANAPVAIILHPHPQHGGTMNNKVAYHLFHTFAKQGFSVLRFNFRGVGRSQGVYDRGEGELSDADYPDVGF
;
A
#
# COMPACT_ATOMS: atom_id res chain seq x y z
N MET A 1 6.99 12.75 -0.34
CA MET A 1 6.64 11.52 0.39
C MET A 1 7.67 10.45 0.12
N PRO A 2 8.18 9.81 1.15
CA PRO A 2 9.20 8.80 0.93
C PRO A 2 8.61 7.54 0.28
N ASP A 3 9.37 7.00 -0.65
CA ASP A 3 9.13 5.66 -1.13
C ASP A 3 9.53 4.66 -0.05
N VAL A 4 8.77 3.61 0.10
CA VAL A 4 9.10 2.55 1.04
C VAL A 4 9.13 1.21 0.32
N ILE A 5 9.95 0.31 0.83
CA ILE A 5 10.00 -1.08 0.39
C ILE A 5 9.43 -1.93 1.52
N ILE A 6 8.39 -2.68 1.21
CA ILE A 6 7.72 -3.55 2.17
C ILE A 6 8.12 -4.98 1.84
N ASN A 7 8.53 -5.74 2.86
CA ASN A 7 8.84 -7.16 2.67
C ASN A 7 7.55 -7.96 2.77
N GLY A 8 6.98 -8.30 1.62
CA GLY A 8 5.79 -9.12 1.54
C GLY A 8 6.10 -10.62 1.46
N PRO A 9 5.09 -11.49 1.50
CA PRO A 9 5.29 -12.94 1.48
C PRO A 9 5.99 -13.45 0.23
N GLU A 10 5.77 -12.82 -0.92
CA GLU A 10 6.35 -13.23 -2.20
C GLU A 10 7.46 -12.30 -2.68
N GLY A 11 7.96 -11.43 -1.81
CA GLY A 11 9.06 -10.54 -2.13
C GLY A 11 8.73 -9.10 -1.82
N ARG A 12 9.57 -8.20 -2.35
CA ARG A 12 9.45 -6.78 -2.03
C ARG A 12 8.26 -6.14 -2.74
N LEU A 13 7.56 -5.28 -2.00
CA LEU A 13 6.44 -4.50 -2.50
C LEU A 13 6.82 -3.02 -2.51
N GLU A 14 6.47 -2.36 -3.58
CA GLU A 14 6.68 -0.92 -3.75
C GLU A 14 5.55 -0.16 -3.07
N GLY A 15 5.87 0.84 -2.25
CA GLY A 15 4.85 1.61 -1.56
C GLY A 15 5.23 3.05 -1.28
N ARG A 16 4.25 3.78 -0.77
CA ARG A 16 4.38 5.16 -0.28
C ARG A 16 3.79 5.23 1.11
N TYR A 17 4.54 5.80 2.05
CA TYR A 17 4.09 5.90 3.43
C TYR A 17 4.22 7.33 3.92
N LEU A 18 3.16 7.85 4.52
CA LEU A 18 3.15 9.15 5.18
C LEU A 18 2.88 8.94 6.67
N HIS A 19 3.88 9.23 7.49
CA HIS A 19 3.79 9.06 8.94
C HIS A 19 3.22 10.31 9.59
N ASN A 20 2.21 10.12 10.44
CA ASN A 20 1.73 11.19 11.31
C ASN A 20 2.50 11.11 12.63
N ARG A 21 3.07 12.24 13.05
CA ARG A 21 3.90 12.30 14.27
C ARG A 21 3.11 12.34 15.57
N GLU A 22 1.80 12.51 15.50
CA GLU A 22 0.96 12.50 16.69
C GLU A 22 0.95 11.12 17.32
N ALA A 23 1.09 11.06 18.65
CA ALA A 23 0.98 9.83 19.39
C ALA A 23 -0.43 9.25 19.18
N ASN A 24 -0.50 7.94 18.99
CA ASN A 24 -1.76 7.22 18.77
C ASN A 24 -2.48 7.59 17.47
N ALA A 25 -1.79 8.17 16.49
CA ALA A 25 -2.41 8.37 15.17
C ALA A 25 -2.82 7.02 14.58
N PRO A 26 -4.06 6.88 14.10
CA PRO A 26 -4.47 5.64 13.47
C PRO A 26 -3.75 5.44 12.14
N VAL A 27 -3.69 4.20 11.69
CA VAL A 27 -3.04 3.83 10.43
C VAL A 27 -4.09 3.41 9.42
N ALA A 28 -4.02 3.97 8.22
CA ALA A 28 -4.87 3.56 7.11
C ALA A 28 -4.00 2.89 6.05
N ILE A 29 -4.47 1.78 5.53
CA ILE A 29 -3.83 1.06 4.42
C ILE A 29 -4.76 1.13 3.22
N ILE A 30 -4.27 1.72 2.12
CA ILE A 30 -5.06 1.93 0.92
C ILE A 30 -4.71 0.85 -0.10
N LEU A 31 -5.70 0.08 -0.50
CA LEU A 31 -5.57 -0.99 -1.48
C LEU A 31 -6.05 -0.51 -2.85
N HIS A 32 -5.28 -0.82 -3.90
CA HIS A 32 -5.62 -0.40 -5.25
C HIS A 32 -6.58 -1.39 -5.93
N PRO A 33 -7.24 -0.97 -7.04
CA PRO A 33 -8.15 -1.85 -7.76
C PRO A 33 -7.42 -2.98 -8.49
N HIS A 34 -8.20 -3.84 -9.15
CA HIS A 34 -7.76 -5.09 -9.74
C HIS A 34 -6.50 -4.94 -10.60
N PRO A 35 -5.41 -5.67 -10.28
CA PRO A 35 -4.13 -5.49 -10.96
C PRO A 35 -4.17 -5.76 -12.46
N GLN A 36 -4.95 -6.75 -12.89
CA GLN A 36 -5.06 -7.12 -14.31
C GLN A 36 -5.87 -6.11 -15.14
N HIS A 37 -6.55 -5.17 -14.48
CA HIS A 37 -7.31 -4.11 -15.15
C HIS A 37 -6.64 -2.75 -14.99
N GLY A 38 -5.30 -2.74 -14.92
CA GLY A 38 -4.53 -1.51 -14.81
C GLY A 38 -4.48 -0.92 -13.41
N GLY A 39 -4.92 -1.66 -12.39
CA GLY A 39 -4.91 -1.18 -11.01
C GLY A 39 -3.49 -1.06 -10.46
N THR A 40 -3.16 0.09 -9.88
CA THR A 40 -1.89 0.36 -9.21
C THR A 40 -2.13 1.26 -8.02
N MET A 41 -1.12 1.41 -7.15
CA MET A 41 -1.19 2.35 -6.02
C MET A 41 -1.34 3.80 -6.47
N ASN A 42 -1.11 4.10 -7.74
CA ASN A 42 -1.27 5.43 -8.32
C ASN A 42 -2.64 5.62 -8.98
N ASN A 43 -3.53 4.65 -8.85
CA ASN A 43 -4.92 4.82 -9.26
C ASN A 43 -5.49 6.09 -8.61
N LYS A 44 -6.30 6.82 -9.37
CA LYS A 44 -6.82 8.11 -8.92
C LYS A 44 -7.57 8.03 -7.59
N VAL A 45 -8.38 7.00 -7.40
CA VAL A 45 -9.14 6.80 -6.16
C VAL A 45 -8.18 6.48 -5.00
N ALA A 46 -7.23 5.57 -5.21
CA ALA A 46 -6.24 5.24 -4.19
C ALA A 46 -5.41 6.47 -3.79
N TYR A 47 -5.01 7.28 -4.75
CA TYR A 47 -4.27 8.52 -4.51
C TYR A 47 -5.11 9.50 -3.67
N HIS A 48 -6.37 9.70 -4.03
CA HIS A 48 -7.24 10.61 -3.28
C HIS A 48 -7.53 10.11 -1.87
N LEU A 49 -7.76 8.82 -1.69
CA LEU A 49 -7.96 8.23 -0.36
C LEU A 49 -6.73 8.41 0.51
N PHE A 50 -5.55 8.19 -0.05
CA PHE A 50 -4.29 8.38 0.67
C PHE A 50 -4.20 9.81 1.23
N HIS A 51 -4.43 10.80 0.41
CA HIS A 51 -4.34 12.19 0.84
C HIS A 51 -5.48 12.61 1.76
N THR A 52 -6.68 12.08 1.55
CA THR A 52 -7.83 12.36 2.41
C THR A 52 -7.58 11.87 3.84
N PHE A 53 -7.11 10.63 3.98
CA PHE A 53 -6.79 10.09 5.31
C PHE A 53 -5.63 10.83 5.95
N ALA A 54 -4.62 11.22 5.19
CA ALA A 54 -3.52 12.01 5.72
C ALA A 54 -4.00 13.34 6.32
N LYS A 55 -4.93 14.01 5.64
CA LYS A 55 -5.52 15.26 6.15
C LYS A 55 -6.35 15.06 7.40
N GLN A 56 -6.88 13.86 7.60
CA GLN A 56 -7.67 13.52 8.79
C GLN A 56 -6.80 13.09 9.99
N GLY A 57 -5.48 13.15 9.85
CA GLY A 57 -4.58 12.82 10.96
C GLY A 57 -4.12 11.38 11.00
N PHE A 58 -4.36 10.60 9.94
CA PHE A 58 -3.88 9.22 9.87
C PHE A 58 -2.44 9.16 9.38
N SER A 59 -1.72 8.14 9.85
CA SER A 59 -0.56 7.63 9.10
C SER A 59 -1.10 6.77 7.97
N VAL A 60 -0.61 6.92 6.76
CA VAL A 60 -1.22 6.28 5.59
C VAL A 60 -0.17 5.55 4.78
N LEU A 61 -0.50 4.32 4.40
CA LEU A 61 0.28 3.50 3.49
C LEU A 61 -0.55 3.19 2.25
N ARG A 62 0.04 3.35 1.08
CA ARG A 62 -0.45 2.72 -0.15
C ARG A 62 0.69 1.95 -0.78
N PHE A 63 0.39 0.86 -1.45
CA PHE A 63 1.42 0.05 -2.07
C PHE A 63 0.87 -0.67 -3.29
N ASN A 64 1.78 -1.13 -4.14
CA ASN A 64 1.45 -1.99 -5.27
C ASN A 64 1.45 -3.45 -4.82
N PHE A 65 0.35 -4.15 -5.09
CA PHE A 65 0.30 -5.59 -4.87
C PHE A 65 1.38 -6.32 -5.67
N ARG A 66 1.63 -7.58 -5.31
CA ARG A 66 2.62 -8.42 -5.99
C ARG A 66 2.47 -8.36 -7.50
N GLY A 67 3.59 -8.26 -8.21
CA GLY A 67 3.62 -8.21 -9.66
C GLY A 67 3.21 -6.89 -10.29
N VAL A 68 2.84 -5.87 -9.50
CA VAL A 68 2.45 -4.56 -9.99
C VAL A 68 3.59 -3.55 -9.82
N GLY A 69 3.84 -2.73 -10.84
CA GLY A 69 4.92 -1.75 -10.81
C GLY A 69 6.25 -2.39 -10.47
N ARG A 70 6.91 -1.92 -9.42
CA ARG A 70 8.19 -2.46 -8.94
C ARG A 70 8.04 -3.55 -7.89
N SER A 71 6.82 -3.94 -7.56
CA SER A 71 6.58 -5.02 -6.62
C SER A 71 6.94 -6.37 -7.23
N GLN A 72 7.55 -7.24 -6.43
CA GLN A 72 7.93 -8.58 -6.86
C GLN A 72 6.74 -9.54 -6.82
N GLY A 73 6.91 -10.72 -7.40
CA GLY A 73 5.87 -11.74 -7.43
C GLY A 73 4.99 -11.65 -8.66
N VAL A 74 3.92 -12.43 -8.66
CA VAL A 74 2.95 -12.48 -9.76
C VAL A 74 1.54 -12.44 -9.18
N TYR A 75 0.60 -11.95 -9.98
CA TYR A 75 -0.81 -11.91 -9.62
C TYR A 75 -1.31 -13.28 -9.20
N ASP A 76 -2.01 -13.37 -8.08
CA ASP A 76 -2.47 -14.62 -7.48
C ASP A 76 -3.98 -14.62 -7.17
N ARG A 77 -4.77 -14.03 -8.07
CA ARG A 77 -6.24 -14.06 -8.04
C ARG A 77 -6.87 -13.62 -6.72
N GLY A 78 -6.21 -12.74 -5.99
CA GLY A 78 -6.70 -12.17 -4.76
C GLY A 78 -6.21 -12.84 -3.48
N GLU A 79 -5.85 -14.11 -3.50
CA GLU A 79 -5.36 -14.82 -2.30
C GLU A 79 -4.00 -14.29 -1.86
N GLY A 80 -3.05 -14.21 -2.79
CA GLY A 80 -1.73 -13.68 -2.48
C GLY A 80 -1.78 -12.18 -2.18
N GLU A 81 -2.61 -11.44 -2.90
CA GLU A 81 -2.80 -10.00 -2.66
C GLU A 81 -3.37 -9.74 -1.27
N LEU A 82 -4.30 -10.56 -0.81
CA LEU A 82 -4.80 -10.45 0.56
C LEU A 82 -3.68 -10.68 1.58
N SER A 83 -2.81 -11.66 1.33
CA SER A 83 -1.64 -11.89 2.16
C SER A 83 -0.69 -10.70 2.16
N ASP A 84 -0.51 -10.04 1.00
CA ASP A 84 0.29 -8.81 0.91
C ASP A 84 -0.28 -7.73 1.83
N ALA A 85 -1.60 -7.55 1.85
CA ALA A 85 -2.26 -6.54 2.67
C ALA A 85 -2.17 -6.85 4.17
N ASP A 86 -2.17 -8.13 4.55
CA ASP A 86 -2.06 -8.55 5.95
C ASP A 86 -0.63 -8.49 6.49
N TYR A 87 0.36 -8.37 5.60
CA TYR A 87 1.76 -8.58 5.95
C TYR A 87 2.65 -7.33 5.88
N PRO A 88 2.16 -6.11 5.66
CA PRO A 88 3.06 -4.98 5.51
C PRO A 88 3.82 -4.72 6.80
N ASP A 89 5.14 -4.76 6.71
CA ASP A 89 6.03 -4.39 7.82
C ASP A 89 6.71 -3.08 7.45
N VAL A 90 6.15 -2.00 7.89
CA VAL A 90 6.67 -0.65 7.63
C VAL A 90 7.21 0.02 8.89
N GLY A 91 7.40 -0.76 9.95
CA GLY A 91 8.02 -0.25 11.16
C GLY A 91 7.18 0.72 11.96
N PHE A 92 5.89 0.52 11.96
CA PHE A 92 4.99 1.37 12.74
C PHE A 92 5.33 1.35 14.25
#